data_c4d0f9a8e7b5e7145d481c6a2a6a1859
#
_entry.id   c4d0f9a8e7b5e7145d481c6a2a6a1859
#
_cell.length_a   1.000
_cell.length_b   1.000
_cell.length_c   1.000
_cell.angle_alpha   90.00
_cell.angle_beta   90.00
_cell.angle_gamma   90.00
#
_symmetry.space_group_name_H-M   'P 1'
#
loop_
_entity.id
_entity.type
_entity.pdbx_description
1 polymer ?
#
loop_
_entity_poly.entity_id
_entity_poly.type
_entity_poly.pdbx_seq_one_letter_code
_entity_poly.pdbx_strand_id
1 'polypeptide(L)'
;LKKWVLAFTAFTMIISLFTVTSSVQAASVNADTYIKQLIAYYRDYQENAATDIQRVLQELKAVDESKYEAWKQIMNYWSYANTDMVVNDGVAADGLPNDNSVCIVILGFALNSDGTMKSELIGRLQAGLDTANKYPNAYVVVTGGGTASGNPNVTEGGLMGEWLLDQGLSADRLIIENKAPDTVGNAKNTYDILSSNYPDVKSLIMVTSDYHVPRGSILFYSKCLLAAYESGGKP
;
A
#
# COMPACT_ATOMS: atom_id res chain seq x y z
N LEU A 1 50.85 27.47 -75.92
CA LEU A 1 50.35 26.44 -74.94
C LEU A 1 51.18 26.60 -73.68
N LYS A 2 50.68 27.27 -72.66
CA LYS A 2 51.32 27.37 -71.34
C LYS A 2 50.91 26.13 -70.52
N LYS A 3 51.87 25.31 -70.11
CA LYS A 3 51.68 24.21 -69.13
C LYS A 3 51.85 24.78 -67.76
N TRP A 4 50.76 24.60 -66.92
CA TRP A 4 50.79 24.89 -65.48
C TRP A 4 51.19 23.60 -64.77
N VAL A 5 52.27 23.64 -63.98
CA VAL A 5 52.63 22.55 -63.06
C VAL A 5 52.09 22.94 -61.68
N LEU A 6 51.16 22.15 -61.20
CA LEU A 6 50.66 22.26 -59.83
C LEU A 6 51.57 21.41 -58.91
N ALA A 7 52.33 22.06 -58.03
CA ALA A 7 53.02 21.40 -56.94
C ALA A 7 51.99 21.10 -55.79
N PHE A 8 51.77 19.82 -55.49
CA PHE A 8 51.05 19.38 -54.36
C PHE A 8 52.02 19.32 -53.17
N THR A 9 51.89 20.25 -52.20
CA THR A 9 52.49 20.13 -50.88
C THR A 9 51.54 19.35 -49.98
N ALA A 10 51.87 18.10 -49.62
CA ALA A 10 51.17 17.34 -48.67
C ALA A 10 51.42 17.94 -47.28
N PHE A 11 50.35 18.56 -46.71
CA PHE A 11 50.32 19.00 -45.32
C PHE A 11 49.82 17.86 -44.49
N THR A 12 50.72 17.17 -43.79
CA THR A 12 50.34 16.12 -42.85
C THR A 12 49.77 16.77 -41.58
N MET A 13 48.44 16.85 -41.49
CA MET A 13 47.75 17.31 -40.29
C MET A 13 47.69 16.15 -39.28
N ILE A 14 48.55 16.19 -38.26
CA ILE A 14 48.49 15.27 -37.12
C ILE A 14 47.27 15.68 -36.31
N ILE A 15 46.15 14.98 -36.53
CA ILE A 15 44.99 15.07 -35.65
C ILE A 15 45.29 14.22 -34.41
N SER A 16 45.74 14.88 -33.33
CA SER A 16 45.75 14.26 -32.01
C SER A 16 44.28 14.08 -31.56
N LEU A 17 43.78 12.86 -31.70
CA LEU A 17 42.51 12.46 -31.03
C LEU A 17 42.73 12.53 -29.53
N PHE A 18 42.37 13.65 -28.94
CA PHE A 18 42.04 13.66 -27.50
C PHE A 18 40.73 12.91 -27.34
N THR A 19 40.83 11.62 -27.01
CA THR A 19 39.66 10.89 -26.43
C THR A 19 39.39 11.47 -25.06
N VAL A 20 38.53 12.48 -25.00
CA VAL A 20 37.89 12.86 -23.74
C VAL A 20 36.96 11.71 -23.41
N THR A 21 37.45 10.76 -22.61
CA THR A 21 36.58 9.82 -21.90
C THR A 21 35.85 10.62 -20.86
N SER A 22 34.73 11.26 -21.25
CA SER A 22 33.73 11.68 -20.33
C SER A 22 33.18 10.40 -19.71
N SER A 23 33.69 10.01 -18.56
CA SER A 23 33.01 9.13 -17.67
C SER A 23 31.72 9.89 -17.23
N VAL A 24 30.66 9.78 -18.02
CA VAL A 24 29.33 10.04 -17.54
C VAL A 24 29.15 8.98 -16.46
N GLN A 25 29.41 9.38 -15.23
CA GLN A 25 29.04 8.60 -14.06
C GLN A 25 27.53 8.56 -14.12
N ALA A 26 26.98 7.48 -14.68
CA ALA A 26 25.55 7.22 -14.66
C ALA A 26 25.17 7.34 -13.20
N ALA A 27 24.35 8.34 -12.87
CA ALA A 27 23.81 8.48 -11.52
C ALA A 27 23.23 7.10 -11.18
N SER A 28 23.74 6.47 -10.14
CA SER A 28 23.27 5.14 -9.74
C SER A 28 21.78 5.24 -9.50
N VAL A 29 21.00 4.61 -10.38
CA VAL A 29 19.55 4.56 -10.24
C VAL A 29 19.29 3.85 -8.92
N ASN A 30 18.66 4.55 -7.97
CA ASN A 30 18.40 3.99 -6.66
C ASN A 30 17.13 3.12 -6.68
N ALA A 31 16.97 2.26 -5.68
CA ALA A 31 15.84 1.37 -5.54
C ALA A 31 14.48 2.09 -5.61
N ASP A 32 14.39 3.31 -5.08
CA ASP A 32 13.15 4.09 -5.05
C ASP A 32 12.68 4.50 -6.47
N THR A 33 13.61 4.65 -7.42
CA THR A 33 13.25 4.91 -8.82
C THR A 33 12.54 3.70 -9.43
N TYR A 34 13.05 2.50 -9.20
CA TYR A 34 12.41 1.27 -9.68
C TYR A 34 11.06 1.02 -9.01
N ILE A 35 10.97 1.28 -7.70
CA ILE A 35 9.70 1.19 -6.97
C ILE A 35 8.65 2.13 -7.56
N LYS A 36 9.00 3.38 -7.85
CA LYS A 36 8.09 4.32 -8.51
C LYS A 36 7.66 3.84 -9.90
N GLN A 37 8.55 3.20 -10.65
CA GLN A 37 8.21 2.62 -11.94
C GLN A 37 7.24 1.43 -11.80
N LEU A 38 7.45 0.52 -10.84
CA LEU A 38 6.52 -0.58 -10.56
C LEU A 38 5.11 -0.06 -10.28
N ILE A 39 5.00 0.94 -9.39
CA ILE A 39 3.71 1.55 -9.05
C ILE A 39 3.08 2.21 -10.29
N ALA A 40 3.86 2.96 -11.08
CA ALA A 40 3.36 3.63 -12.26
C ALA A 40 2.88 2.64 -13.33
N TYR A 41 3.67 1.62 -13.62
CA TYR A 41 3.28 0.60 -14.60
C TYR A 41 1.99 -0.12 -14.22
N TYR A 42 1.86 -0.57 -12.97
CA TYR A 42 0.63 -1.25 -12.57
C TYR A 42 -0.58 -0.31 -12.52
N ARG A 43 -0.41 0.91 -12.01
CA ARG A 43 -1.47 1.92 -11.97
C ARG A 43 -2.03 2.22 -13.36
N ASP A 44 -1.15 2.38 -14.36
CA ASP A 44 -1.52 2.90 -15.67
C ASP A 44 -1.91 1.78 -16.66
N TYR A 45 -1.36 0.58 -16.50
CA TYR A 45 -1.51 -0.51 -17.47
C TYR A 45 -1.98 -1.84 -16.86
N GLN A 46 -2.01 -1.95 -15.54
CA GLN A 46 -2.43 -3.16 -14.80
C GLN A 46 -1.72 -4.42 -15.33
N GLU A 47 -2.46 -5.51 -15.61
CA GLU A 47 -1.90 -6.77 -16.09
C GLU A 47 -1.21 -6.65 -17.47
N ASN A 48 -1.54 -5.63 -18.26
CA ASN A 48 -0.86 -5.39 -19.54
C ASN A 48 0.61 -4.98 -19.36
N ALA A 49 1.01 -4.51 -18.19
CA ALA A 49 2.39 -4.18 -17.86
C ALA A 49 3.20 -5.34 -17.28
N ALA A 50 2.68 -6.57 -17.25
CA ALA A 50 3.33 -7.71 -16.58
C ALA A 50 4.80 -7.90 -16.99
N THR A 51 5.10 -7.79 -18.29
CA THR A 51 6.48 -7.91 -18.81
C THR A 51 7.39 -6.78 -18.30
N ASP A 52 6.90 -5.53 -18.31
CA ASP A 52 7.65 -4.37 -17.82
C ASP A 52 7.87 -4.45 -16.31
N ILE A 53 6.86 -4.87 -15.55
CA ILE A 53 6.95 -5.09 -14.11
C ILE A 53 8.04 -6.13 -13.81
N GLN A 54 8.07 -7.27 -14.51
CA GLN A 54 9.11 -8.28 -14.32
C GLN A 54 10.51 -7.74 -14.64
N ARG A 55 10.68 -6.97 -15.70
CA ARG A 55 11.94 -6.32 -16.05
C ARG A 55 12.39 -5.37 -14.93
N VAL A 56 11.51 -4.49 -14.47
CA VAL A 56 11.84 -3.51 -13.40
C VAL A 56 12.12 -4.20 -12.07
N LEU A 57 11.45 -5.31 -11.76
CA LEU A 57 11.77 -6.14 -10.58
C LEU A 57 13.20 -6.71 -10.67
N GLN A 58 13.65 -7.17 -11.84
CA GLN A 58 15.04 -7.64 -11.99
C GLN A 58 16.06 -6.50 -11.85
N GLU A 59 15.75 -5.30 -12.35
CA GLU A 59 16.58 -4.12 -12.16
C GLU A 59 16.64 -3.72 -10.68
N LEU A 60 15.52 -3.78 -9.96
CA LEU A 60 15.47 -3.56 -8.51
C LEU A 60 16.31 -4.60 -7.75
N LYS A 61 16.24 -5.88 -8.15
CA LYS A 61 17.05 -6.95 -7.55
C LYS A 61 18.53 -6.68 -7.64
N ALA A 62 18.99 -6.13 -8.77
CA ALA A 62 20.41 -5.84 -8.99
C ALA A 62 20.94 -4.73 -8.06
N VAL A 63 20.08 -3.87 -7.51
CA VAL A 63 20.48 -2.76 -6.63
C VAL A 63 20.11 -2.99 -5.17
N ASP A 64 19.04 -3.75 -4.89
CA ASP A 64 18.53 -4.02 -3.54
C ASP A 64 17.69 -5.31 -3.51
N GLU A 65 18.30 -6.41 -3.14
CA GLU A 65 17.64 -7.72 -3.11
C GLU A 65 16.52 -7.79 -2.05
N SER A 66 16.68 -7.12 -0.91
CA SER A 66 15.64 -7.09 0.14
C SER A 66 14.39 -6.38 -0.34
N LYS A 67 14.56 -5.20 -0.94
CA LYS A 67 13.43 -4.47 -1.54
C LYS A 67 12.81 -5.23 -2.71
N TYR A 68 13.62 -5.92 -3.52
CA TYR A 68 13.09 -6.78 -4.58
C TYR A 68 12.15 -7.86 -4.03
N GLU A 69 12.57 -8.60 -3.00
CA GLU A 69 11.72 -9.67 -2.43
C GLU A 69 10.42 -9.13 -1.85
N ALA A 70 10.46 -7.98 -1.19
CA ALA A 70 9.25 -7.31 -0.69
C ALA A 70 8.35 -6.84 -1.86
N TRP A 71 8.90 -6.11 -2.81
CA TRP A 71 8.10 -5.53 -3.90
C TRP A 71 7.58 -6.57 -4.89
N LYS A 72 8.28 -7.67 -5.09
CA LYS A 72 7.76 -8.83 -5.84
C LYS A 72 6.48 -9.38 -5.21
N GLN A 73 6.46 -9.53 -3.88
CA GLN A 73 5.26 -10.00 -3.18
C GLN A 73 4.14 -8.96 -3.24
N ILE A 74 4.46 -7.66 -3.08
CA ILE A 74 3.48 -6.56 -3.20
C ILE A 74 2.84 -6.57 -4.60
N MET A 75 3.64 -6.67 -5.66
CA MET A 75 3.11 -6.68 -7.03
C MET A 75 2.24 -7.90 -7.30
N ASN A 76 2.64 -9.08 -6.83
CA ASN A 76 1.83 -10.30 -6.94
C ASN A 76 0.51 -10.17 -6.17
N TYR A 77 0.54 -9.61 -4.95
CA TYR A 77 -0.67 -9.40 -4.18
C TYR A 77 -1.57 -8.33 -4.81
N TRP A 78 -1.00 -7.30 -5.42
CA TRP A 78 -1.76 -6.26 -6.10
C TRP A 78 -2.50 -6.82 -7.32
N SER A 79 -1.84 -7.66 -8.13
CA SER A 79 -2.49 -8.40 -9.21
C SER A 79 -3.62 -9.26 -8.66
N TYR A 80 -3.35 -10.14 -7.69
CA TYR A 80 -4.36 -10.98 -7.05
C TYR A 80 -5.56 -10.17 -6.52
N ALA A 81 -5.31 -9.04 -5.86
CA ALA A 81 -6.37 -8.23 -5.27
C ALA A 81 -7.33 -7.63 -6.31
N ASN A 82 -6.86 -7.42 -7.55
CA ASN A 82 -7.67 -6.86 -8.63
C ASN A 82 -8.28 -7.91 -9.57
N THR A 83 -7.77 -9.15 -9.58
CA THR A 83 -8.20 -10.19 -10.54
C THR A 83 -8.92 -11.37 -9.90
N ASP A 84 -8.40 -11.87 -8.77
CA ASP A 84 -8.79 -13.17 -8.24
C ASP A 84 -9.34 -13.12 -6.79
N MET A 85 -9.21 -11.97 -6.12
CA MET A 85 -9.67 -11.83 -4.73
C MET A 85 -11.18 -12.00 -4.63
N VAL A 86 -11.59 -12.96 -3.80
CA VAL A 86 -13.00 -13.14 -3.46
C VAL A 86 -13.38 -12.18 -2.34
N VAL A 87 -14.37 -11.34 -2.59
CA VAL A 87 -14.97 -10.46 -1.59
C VAL A 87 -16.21 -11.14 -1.03
N ASN A 88 -16.26 -11.30 0.30
CA ASN A 88 -17.45 -11.84 0.96
C ASN A 88 -18.47 -10.73 1.16
N ASP A 89 -19.72 -11.00 0.88
CA ASP A 89 -20.81 -10.07 1.15
C ASP A 89 -21.24 -10.15 2.63
N GLY A 90 -21.12 -9.05 3.34
CA GLY A 90 -21.51 -8.90 4.75
C GLY A 90 -20.52 -9.48 5.74
N VAL A 91 -20.57 -10.77 6.01
CA VAL A 91 -19.81 -11.42 7.11
C VAL A 91 -18.58 -12.14 6.57
N ALA A 92 -17.47 -12.10 7.30
CA ALA A 92 -16.25 -12.82 6.94
C ALA A 92 -16.47 -14.32 6.76
N ALA A 93 -15.64 -14.95 5.91
CA ALA A 93 -15.66 -16.39 5.60
C ALA A 93 -15.57 -17.27 6.86
N ASP A 94 -15.97 -18.52 6.76
CA ASP A 94 -15.78 -19.53 7.80
C ASP A 94 -14.32 -20.01 7.86
N GLY A 95 -13.93 -20.60 9.00
CA GLY A 95 -12.67 -21.30 9.16
C GLY A 95 -11.46 -20.42 9.52
N LEU A 96 -11.68 -19.14 9.80
CA LEU A 96 -10.63 -18.29 10.36
C LEU A 96 -10.38 -18.65 11.84
N PRO A 97 -9.19 -18.39 12.41
CA PRO A 97 -8.94 -18.57 13.84
C PRO A 97 -9.95 -17.77 14.68
N ASN A 98 -10.46 -18.39 15.74
CA ASN A 98 -11.35 -17.69 16.67
C ASN A 98 -10.62 -17.43 17.99
N ASP A 99 -9.58 -16.61 17.91
CA ASP A 99 -8.73 -16.19 19.02
C ASP A 99 -8.25 -14.75 18.81
N ASN A 100 -7.42 -14.25 19.72
CA ASN A 100 -6.87 -12.90 19.68
C ASN A 100 -5.74 -12.71 18.65
N SER A 101 -5.41 -13.73 17.86
CA SER A 101 -4.50 -13.60 16.71
C SER A 101 -5.17 -12.94 15.49
N VAL A 102 -6.49 -12.77 15.53
CA VAL A 102 -7.29 -12.13 14.48
C VAL A 102 -7.73 -10.74 14.90
N CYS A 103 -7.62 -9.79 13.98
CA CYS A 103 -8.14 -8.45 14.14
C CYS A 103 -9.04 -8.07 12.96
N ILE A 104 -10.25 -7.62 13.26
CA ILE A 104 -11.21 -7.09 12.28
C ILE A 104 -10.93 -5.60 12.16
N VAL A 105 -10.60 -5.13 10.93
CA VAL A 105 -10.29 -3.73 10.66
C VAL A 105 -11.42 -3.13 9.82
N ILE A 106 -12.17 -2.21 10.41
CA ILE A 106 -13.26 -1.50 9.74
C ILE A 106 -12.76 -0.14 9.29
N LEU A 107 -12.74 0.08 7.96
CA LEU A 107 -12.29 1.35 7.39
C LEU A 107 -13.40 2.40 7.43
N GLY A 108 -13.03 3.60 7.81
CA GLY A 108 -13.90 4.76 7.77
C GLY A 108 -14.40 5.11 6.37
N PHE A 109 -15.44 5.93 6.36
CA PHE A 109 -16.01 6.55 5.16
C PHE A 109 -16.37 7.98 5.49
N ALA A 110 -15.98 8.92 4.63
CA ALA A 110 -16.13 10.35 4.90
C ALA A 110 -17.51 10.71 5.49
N LEU A 111 -17.50 11.47 6.59
CA LEU A 111 -18.69 11.95 7.26
C LEU A 111 -19.49 12.94 6.41
N ASN A 112 -20.72 13.20 6.77
CA ASN A 112 -21.46 14.35 6.31
C ASN A 112 -20.81 15.65 6.84
N SER A 113 -21.07 16.78 6.23
CA SER A 113 -20.50 18.06 6.64
C SER A 113 -20.85 18.45 8.08
N ASP A 114 -22.00 18.03 8.58
CA ASP A 114 -22.46 18.27 9.95
C ASP A 114 -21.82 17.33 10.99
N GLY A 115 -21.04 16.33 10.56
CA GLY A 115 -20.38 15.36 11.40
C GLY A 115 -21.15 14.06 11.61
N THR A 116 -22.30 13.88 10.98
CA THR A 116 -23.05 12.63 11.06
C THR A 116 -22.45 11.55 10.15
N MET A 117 -22.63 10.28 10.52
CA MET A 117 -22.21 9.13 9.69
C MET A 117 -23.13 9.00 8.48
N LYS A 118 -22.52 8.68 7.32
CA LYS A 118 -23.27 8.29 6.11
C LYS A 118 -23.76 6.85 6.22
N SER A 119 -24.81 6.52 5.49
CA SER A 119 -25.37 5.16 5.44
C SER A 119 -24.34 4.11 5.03
N GLU A 120 -23.43 4.45 4.13
CA GLU A 120 -22.32 3.60 3.71
C GLU A 120 -21.42 3.21 4.90
N LEU A 121 -21.07 4.16 5.77
CA LEU A 121 -20.27 3.89 6.95
C LEU A 121 -21.01 2.99 7.94
N ILE A 122 -22.31 3.22 8.12
CA ILE A 122 -23.17 2.37 8.97
C ILE A 122 -23.23 0.94 8.43
N GLY A 123 -23.31 0.77 7.10
CA GLY A 123 -23.25 -0.55 6.46
C GLY A 123 -21.94 -1.30 6.75
N ARG A 124 -20.81 -0.60 6.70
CA ARG A 124 -19.50 -1.19 7.08
C ARG A 124 -19.48 -1.59 8.56
N LEU A 125 -20.00 -0.75 9.43
CA LEU A 125 -20.09 -1.04 10.86
C LEU A 125 -20.95 -2.26 11.15
N GLN A 126 -22.08 -2.40 10.46
CA GLN A 126 -22.94 -3.58 10.61
C GLN A 126 -22.23 -4.86 10.18
N ALA A 127 -21.60 -4.87 9.01
CA ALA A 127 -20.80 -6.01 8.53
C ALA A 127 -19.64 -6.35 9.47
N GLY A 128 -19.00 -5.31 10.03
CA GLY A 128 -17.94 -5.45 11.02
C GLY A 128 -18.44 -6.04 12.33
N LEU A 129 -19.58 -5.59 12.83
CA LEU A 129 -20.22 -6.10 14.05
C LEU A 129 -20.66 -7.56 13.88
N ASP A 130 -21.28 -7.89 12.75
CA ASP A 130 -21.70 -9.26 12.45
C ASP A 130 -20.49 -10.20 12.35
N THR A 131 -19.39 -9.72 11.76
CA THR A 131 -18.11 -10.44 11.75
C THR A 131 -17.53 -10.58 13.16
N ALA A 132 -17.60 -9.54 13.99
CA ALA A 132 -17.12 -9.57 15.37
C ALA A 132 -17.96 -10.51 16.27
N ASN A 133 -19.24 -10.65 15.99
CA ASN A 133 -20.12 -11.62 16.67
C ASN A 133 -19.80 -13.06 16.25
N LYS A 134 -19.44 -13.27 14.99
CA LYS A 134 -19.00 -14.58 14.47
C LYS A 134 -17.62 -14.99 15.04
N TYR A 135 -16.73 -14.03 15.27
CA TYR A 135 -15.39 -14.23 15.84
C TYR A 135 -15.25 -13.50 17.18
N PRO A 136 -15.89 -14.00 18.27
CA PRO A 136 -16.01 -13.28 19.53
C PRO A 136 -14.68 -13.04 20.26
N ASN A 137 -13.60 -13.70 19.88
CA ASN A 137 -12.27 -13.53 20.48
C ASN A 137 -11.36 -12.62 19.64
N ALA A 138 -11.77 -12.18 18.44
CA ALA A 138 -11.01 -11.28 17.61
C ALA A 138 -11.06 -9.83 18.14
N TYR A 139 -9.97 -9.08 18.01
CA TYR A 139 -10.00 -7.63 18.19
C TYR A 139 -10.75 -6.93 17.05
N VAL A 140 -11.26 -5.73 17.34
CA VAL A 140 -11.90 -4.87 16.34
C VAL A 140 -11.22 -3.51 16.33
N VAL A 141 -10.64 -3.13 15.20
CA VAL A 141 -10.12 -1.79 14.96
C VAL A 141 -11.09 -1.02 14.10
N VAL A 142 -11.44 0.18 14.52
CA VAL A 142 -12.05 1.20 13.66
C VAL A 142 -11.01 2.26 13.32
N THR A 143 -10.91 2.68 12.06
CA THR A 143 -9.86 3.60 11.65
C THR A 143 -10.38 4.67 10.68
N GLY A 144 -10.08 5.93 10.98
CA GLY A 144 -10.45 7.11 10.19
C GLY A 144 -10.43 8.39 10.99
N GLY A 145 -9.86 9.44 10.44
CA GLY A 145 -9.74 10.76 11.07
C GLY A 145 -10.94 11.67 10.87
N GLY A 146 -10.73 12.97 11.01
CA GLY A 146 -11.75 13.98 10.83
C GLY A 146 -11.96 14.34 9.36
N THR A 147 -13.18 14.15 8.85
CA THR A 147 -13.55 14.47 7.45
C THR A 147 -14.76 15.40 7.35
N ALA A 148 -15.38 15.77 8.47
CA ALA A 148 -16.52 16.67 8.50
C ALA A 148 -16.10 18.14 8.40
N SER A 149 -16.36 18.79 7.28
CA SER A 149 -15.94 20.19 7.06
C SER A 149 -16.65 21.19 7.97
N GLY A 150 -17.85 20.91 8.41
CA GLY A 150 -18.65 21.76 9.34
C GLY A 150 -18.48 21.38 10.81
N ASN A 151 -17.82 20.26 11.14
CA ASN A 151 -17.59 19.80 12.51
C ASN A 151 -16.21 19.17 12.68
N PRO A 152 -15.14 19.97 12.83
CA PRO A 152 -13.77 19.48 12.89
C PRO A 152 -13.44 18.68 14.17
N ASN A 153 -14.32 18.66 15.16
CA ASN A 153 -14.08 17.99 16.44
C ASN A 153 -14.49 16.51 16.43
N VAL A 154 -15.17 16.05 15.40
CA VAL A 154 -15.58 14.66 15.26
C VAL A 154 -14.67 13.91 14.28
N THR A 155 -14.44 12.64 14.55
CA THR A 155 -13.64 11.74 13.71
C THR A 155 -14.45 10.53 13.34
N GLU A 156 -14.16 9.95 12.18
CA GLU A 156 -14.79 8.70 11.74
C GLU A 156 -14.57 7.60 12.79
N GLY A 157 -13.31 7.35 13.18
CA GLY A 157 -12.98 6.34 14.17
C GLY A 157 -13.65 6.53 15.52
N GLY A 158 -13.79 7.79 15.98
CA GLY A 158 -14.51 8.09 17.22
C GLY A 158 -16.00 7.68 17.16
N LEU A 159 -16.71 8.17 16.14
CA LEU A 159 -18.13 7.85 15.94
C LEU A 159 -18.38 6.36 15.68
N MET A 160 -17.49 5.70 14.92
CA MET A 160 -17.54 4.26 14.67
C MET A 160 -17.40 3.46 15.97
N GLY A 161 -16.47 3.87 16.82
CA GLY A 161 -16.25 3.25 18.11
C GLY A 161 -17.47 3.39 19.05
N GLU A 162 -18.02 4.60 19.17
CA GLU A 162 -19.24 4.87 19.94
C GLU A 162 -20.41 4.00 19.44
N TRP A 163 -20.62 3.97 18.13
CA TRP A 163 -21.69 3.16 17.54
C TRP A 163 -21.53 1.66 17.87
N LEU A 164 -20.32 1.09 17.75
CA LEU A 164 -20.09 -0.32 18.07
C LEU A 164 -20.33 -0.64 19.54
N LEU A 165 -19.93 0.25 20.45
CA LEU A 165 -20.20 0.10 21.88
C LEU A 165 -21.71 0.13 22.17
N ASP A 166 -22.43 1.05 21.54
CA ASP A 166 -23.89 1.15 21.67
C ASP A 166 -24.62 -0.10 21.14
N GLN A 167 -24.03 -0.79 20.16
CA GLN A 167 -24.52 -2.07 19.64
C GLN A 167 -24.05 -3.28 20.48
N GLY A 168 -23.32 -3.07 21.58
CA GLY A 168 -22.96 -4.11 22.53
C GLY A 168 -21.58 -4.78 22.26
N LEU A 169 -20.74 -4.24 21.39
CA LEU A 169 -19.37 -4.71 21.28
C LEU A 169 -18.61 -4.43 22.60
N SER A 170 -17.90 -5.43 23.13
CA SER A 170 -17.10 -5.24 24.35
C SER A 170 -15.96 -4.24 24.12
N ALA A 171 -15.83 -3.28 25.04
CA ALA A 171 -14.76 -2.27 25.01
C ALA A 171 -13.36 -2.88 25.04
N ASP A 172 -13.17 -4.04 25.67
CA ASP A 172 -11.88 -4.74 25.76
C ASP A 172 -11.36 -5.23 24.41
N ARG A 173 -12.26 -5.34 23.42
CA ARG A 173 -11.94 -5.77 22.06
C ARG A 173 -11.79 -4.61 21.08
N LEU A 174 -12.29 -3.42 21.45
CA LEU A 174 -12.36 -2.27 20.55
C LEU A 174 -11.09 -1.45 20.61
N ILE A 175 -10.54 -1.17 19.44
CA ILE A 175 -9.36 -0.31 19.23
C ILE A 175 -9.78 0.84 18.33
N ILE A 176 -9.64 2.07 18.79
CA ILE A 176 -10.04 3.28 18.05
C ILE A 176 -8.78 3.99 17.51
N GLU A 177 -8.66 4.04 16.19
CA GLU A 177 -7.70 4.88 15.47
C GLU A 177 -8.48 6.03 14.82
N ASN A 178 -8.20 7.27 15.23
CA ASN A 178 -8.99 8.45 14.85
C ASN A 178 -8.14 9.61 14.29
N LYS A 179 -6.93 9.32 13.78
CA LYS A 179 -5.99 10.32 13.30
C LYS A 179 -5.68 10.20 11.80
N ALA A 180 -6.02 9.09 11.18
CA ALA A 180 -5.68 8.82 9.80
C ALA A 180 -6.38 9.80 8.84
N PRO A 181 -5.62 10.54 8.00
CA PRO A 181 -6.21 11.47 7.03
C PRO A 181 -6.72 10.78 5.77
N ASP A 182 -6.25 9.58 5.50
CA ASP A 182 -6.54 8.79 4.29
C ASP A 182 -6.28 7.29 4.52
N THR A 183 -6.48 6.47 3.49
CA THR A 183 -6.32 5.01 3.59
C THR A 183 -4.86 4.58 3.84
N VAL A 184 -3.87 5.35 3.40
CA VAL A 184 -2.46 5.08 3.72
C VAL A 184 -2.22 5.31 5.20
N GLY A 185 -2.78 6.40 5.75
CA GLY A 185 -2.80 6.69 7.19
C GLY A 185 -3.50 5.61 7.98
N ASN A 186 -4.65 5.11 7.51
CA ASN A 186 -5.36 3.99 8.15
C ASN A 186 -4.45 2.77 8.29
N ALA A 187 -3.79 2.35 7.20
CA ALA A 187 -2.89 1.20 7.21
C ALA A 187 -1.69 1.43 8.14
N LYS A 188 -1.06 2.61 8.05
CA LYS A 188 0.10 2.96 8.87
C LYS A 188 -0.24 2.99 10.36
N ASN A 189 -1.25 3.76 10.75
CA ASN A 189 -1.59 3.97 12.15
C ASN A 189 -2.13 2.69 12.80
N THR A 190 -2.95 1.92 12.07
CA THR A 190 -3.42 0.61 12.54
C THR A 190 -2.25 -0.34 12.76
N TYR A 191 -1.31 -0.43 11.82
CA TYR A 191 -0.12 -1.27 11.98
C TYR A 191 0.70 -0.84 13.21
N ASP A 192 0.95 0.46 13.37
CA ASP A 192 1.75 0.99 14.48
C ASP A 192 1.11 0.68 15.85
N ILE A 193 -0.23 0.76 15.95
CA ILE A 193 -0.98 0.38 17.15
C ILE A 193 -0.89 -1.13 17.41
N LEU A 194 -1.18 -1.95 16.39
CA LEU A 194 -1.22 -3.40 16.55
C LEU A 194 0.16 -3.97 16.85
N SER A 195 1.19 -3.55 16.14
CA SER A 195 2.57 -4.04 16.35
C SER A 195 3.12 -3.68 17.72
N SER A 196 2.69 -2.53 18.30
CA SER A 196 3.18 -2.07 19.60
C SER A 196 2.41 -2.66 20.77
N ASN A 197 1.09 -2.80 20.65
CA ASN A 197 0.22 -3.11 21.79
C ASN A 197 -0.46 -4.48 21.70
N TYR A 198 -0.51 -5.10 20.53
CA TYR A 198 -1.21 -6.35 20.24
C TYR A 198 -0.35 -7.31 19.43
N PRO A 199 0.84 -7.71 19.93
CA PRO A 199 1.83 -8.48 19.17
C PRO A 199 1.37 -9.90 18.78
N ASP A 200 0.30 -10.39 19.41
CA ASP A 200 -0.31 -11.67 19.09
C ASP A 200 -1.17 -11.63 17.82
N VAL A 201 -1.56 -10.46 17.34
CA VAL A 201 -2.33 -10.32 16.09
C VAL A 201 -1.45 -10.72 14.90
N LYS A 202 -1.91 -11.72 14.13
CA LYS A 202 -1.23 -12.27 12.95
C LYS A 202 -2.06 -12.15 11.67
N SER A 203 -3.37 -11.96 11.79
CA SER A 203 -4.28 -11.94 10.66
C SER A 203 -5.24 -10.75 10.76
N LEU A 204 -5.48 -10.09 9.63
CA LEU A 204 -6.41 -8.99 9.52
C LEU A 204 -7.61 -9.41 8.65
N ILE A 205 -8.82 -9.12 9.12
CA ILE A 205 -10.04 -9.18 8.34
C ILE A 205 -10.42 -7.74 8.00
N MET A 206 -10.35 -7.37 6.73
CA MET A 206 -10.70 -6.03 6.31
C MET A 206 -12.20 -5.92 6.03
N VAL A 207 -12.83 -4.92 6.60
CA VAL A 207 -14.23 -4.57 6.36
C VAL A 207 -14.31 -3.17 5.76
N THR A 208 -14.76 -3.10 4.52
CA THR A 208 -14.97 -1.86 3.78
C THR A 208 -15.95 -2.12 2.63
N SER A 209 -16.30 -1.09 1.85
CA SER A 209 -17.12 -1.26 0.65
C SER A 209 -16.42 -2.10 -0.40
N ASP A 210 -17.16 -2.89 -1.17
CA ASP A 210 -16.65 -3.83 -2.17
C ASP A 210 -15.62 -3.21 -3.13
N TYR A 211 -15.96 -2.06 -3.72
CA TYR A 211 -15.06 -1.32 -4.63
C TYR A 211 -13.76 -0.85 -3.96
N HIS A 212 -13.72 -0.82 -2.62
CA HIS A 212 -12.57 -0.36 -1.85
C HIS A 212 -11.73 -1.50 -1.28
N VAL A 213 -12.24 -2.73 -1.30
CA VAL A 213 -11.51 -3.91 -0.75
C VAL A 213 -10.15 -4.10 -1.41
N PRO A 214 -9.99 -4.11 -2.74
CA PRO A 214 -8.68 -4.28 -3.36
C PRO A 214 -7.68 -3.20 -2.92
N ARG A 215 -8.10 -1.92 -2.94
CA ARG A 215 -7.24 -0.80 -2.54
C ARG A 215 -6.86 -0.84 -1.06
N GLY A 216 -7.80 -1.11 -0.20
CA GLY A 216 -7.56 -1.23 1.23
C GLY A 216 -6.60 -2.38 1.51
N SER A 217 -6.89 -3.56 0.97
CA SER A 217 -6.09 -4.78 1.17
C SER A 217 -4.64 -4.59 0.75
N ILE A 218 -4.38 -4.01 -0.44
CA ILE A 218 -3.00 -3.81 -0.90
C ILE A 218 -2.22 -2.83 -0.02
N LEU A 219 -2.85 -1.77 0.50
CA LEU A 219 -2.19 -0.81 1.36
C LEU A 219 -1.82 -1.41 2.73
N PHE A 220 -2.74 -2.17 3.34
CA PHE A 220 -2.48 -2.86 4.59
C PHE A 220 -1.44 -3.98 4.42
N TYR A 221 -1.57 -4.81 3.39
CA TYR A 221 -0.60 -5.85 3.07
C TYR A 221 0.80 -5.26 2.86
N SER A 222 0.91 -4.21 2.05
CA SER A 222 2.19 -3.55 1.77
C SER A 222 2.82 -2.97 3.03
N LYS A 223 2.03 -2.32 3.91
CA LYS A 223 2.55 -1.78 5.17
C LYS A 223 3.10 -2.87 6.09
N CYS A 224 2.35 -3.97 6.27
CA CYS A 224 2.80 -5.09 7.10
C CYS A 224 4.07 -5.74 6.52
N LEU A 225 4.09 -6.00 5.22
CA LEU A 225 5.20 -6.64 4.54
C LEU A 225 6.48 -5.80 4.58
N LEU A 226 6.39 -4.52 4.22
CA LEU A 226 7.55 -3.61 4.24
C LEU A 226 8.12 -3.47 5.64
N ALA A 227 7.28 -3.35 6.66
CA ALA A 227 7.73 -3.26 8.05
C ALA A 227 8.43 -4.56 8.51
N ALA A 228 7.96 -5.74 8.06
CA ALA A 228 8.64 -7.00 8.35
C ALA A 228 10.04 -7.05 7.72
N TYR A 229 10.19 -6.63 6.47
CA TYR A 229 11.50 -6.56 5.81
C TYR A 229 12.44 -5.52 6.44
N GLU A 230 11.92 -4.34 6.82
CA GLU A 230 12.70 -3.29 7.51
C GLU A 230 13.22 -3.74 8.87
N SER A 231 12.47 -4.58 9.58
CA SER A 231 12.89 -5.15 10.88
C SER A 231 13.84 -6.35 10.76
N GLY A 232 14.23 -6.75 9.54
CA GLY A 232 15.08 -7.92 9.28
C GLY A 232 14.34 -9.25 9.45
N GLY A 233 13.02 -9.24 9.63
CA GLY A 233 12.16 -10.41 9.62
C GLY A 233 11.93 -10.94 8.21
N LYS A 234 11.53 -12.22 8.12
CA LYS A 234 10.85 -12.72 6.94
C LYS A 234 9.35 -12.69 7.25
N PRO A 235 8.50 -12.24 6.32
CA PRO A 235 7.05 -12.25 6.52
C PRO A 235 6.51 -13.68 6.65
#